data_a449d1a77dd67446d13378c6f0e35d3a
#
_entry.id   a449d1a77dd67446d13378c6f0e35d3a
#
_cell.length_a   1.000
_cell.length_b   1.000
_cell.length_c   1.000
_cell.angle_alpha   90.00
_cell.angle_beta   90.00
_cell.angle_gamma   90.00
#
_symmetry.space_group_name_H-M   'P 1'
#
loop_
_entity.id
_entity.type
_entity.pdbx_description
1 polymer ?
#
loop_
_entity_poly.entity_id
_entity_poly.type
_entity_poly.pdbx_seq_one_letter_code
_entity_poly.pdbx_strand_id
1 'polypeptide(L)'
;QKDRLDALNESSGVWDCTRCMQCVEVCPKDVDPMGRIMLMRDMAMESGFNNTSGSRHTESFAKSVKKNGRLNETKLAVDSMGMFNVPAMLDSAPVGIRAMMKGKFPWKAHKSSEPDKVKRVFEKVEGE
;
A
#
# COMPACT_ATOMS: atom_id res chain seq x y z
N GLN A 1 -24.59 -4.15 1.89
CA GLN A 1 -23.19 -4.60 1.76
C GLN A 1 -22.27 -3.41 1.59
N LYS A 2 -22.65 -2.42 0.78
CA LYS A 2 -21.86 -1.21 0.49
C LYS A 2 -21.59 -0.40 1.76
N ASP A 3 -22.62 -0.16 2.59
CA ASP A 3 -22.50 0.60 3.85
C ASP A 3 -21.54 -0.07 4.85
N ARG A 4 -21.47 -1.40 4.83
CA ARG A 4 -20.53 -2.15 5.67
C ARG A 4 -19.09 -2.01 5.20
N LEU A 5 -18.86 -2.00 3.88
CA LEU A 5 -17.53 -1.78 3.30
C LEU A 5 -17.05 -0.35 3.55
N ASP A 6 -17.96 0.61 3.48
CA ASP A 6 -17.67 2.02 3.78
C ASP A 6 -17.21 2.20 5.23
N ALA A 7 -17.97 1.66 6.18
CA ALA A 7 -17.59 1.68 7.60
C ALA A 7 -16.24 0.99 7.87
N LEU A 8 -15.95 -0.14 7.22
CA LEU A 8 -14.66 -0.82 7.34
C LEU A 8 -13.51 -0.03 6.74
N ASN A 9 -13.76 0.70 5.67
CA ASN A 9 -12.78 1.55 5.02
C ASN A 9 -12.45 2.80 5.85
N GLU A 10 -13.46 3.41 6.50
CA GLU A 10 -13.29 4.56 7.38
C GLU A 10 -12.56 4.20 8.69
N SER A 11 -12.83 3.01 9.25
CA SER A 11 -12.28 2.56 10.52
C SER A 11 -10.79 2.25 10.51
N SER A 12 -10.11 2.36 9.38
CA SER A 12 -8.71 1.98 9.15
C SER A 12 -8.36 0.50 9.42
N GLY A 13 -9.09 -0.20 10.26
CA GLY A 13 -8.77 -1.54 10.76
C GLY A 13 -8.40 -2.58 9.70
N VAL A 14 -9.06 -2.55 8.56
CA VAL A 14 -8.72 -3.43 7.43
C VAL A 14 -7.35 -3.09 6.84
N TRP A 15 -7.00 -1.80 6.79
CA TRP A 15 -5.76 -1.30 6.20
C TRP A 15 -4.56 -1.32 7.15
N ASP A 16 -4.79 -1.42 8.47
CA ASP A 16 -3.73 -1.48 9.46
C ASP A 16 -3.05 -2.87 9.54
N CYS A 17 -3.63 -3.89 8.93
CA CYS A 17 -3.05 -5.22 8.89
C CYS A 17 -1.72 -5.25 8.12
N THR A 18 -0.63 -5.59 8.80
CA THR A 18 0.73 -5.67 8.25
C THR A 18 1.05 -7.02 7.61
N ARG A 19 0.06 -7.94 7.53
CA ARG A 19 0.25 -9.32 7.02
C ARG A 19 1.31 -10.12 7.77
N CYS A 20 1.44 -9.93 9.08
CA CYS A 20 2.44 -10.62 9.89
C CYS A 20 2.13 -12.11 10.15
N MET A 21 0.99 -12.62 9.69
CA MET A 21 0.50 -14.01 9.84
C MET A 21 0.21 -14.46 11.29
N GLN A 22 0.53 -13.67 12.30
CA GLN A 22 0.37 -14.04 13.71
C GLN A 22 -1.05 -14.51 14.06
N CYS A 23 -2.07 -13.87 13.52
CA CYS A 23 -3.47 -14.24 13.76
C CYS A 23 -3.85 -15.60 13.14
N VAL A 24 -3.15 -16.05 12.13
CA VAL A 24 -3.32 -17.37 11.51
C VAL A 24 -2.65 -18.44 12.37
N GLU A 25 -1.38 -18.20 12.75
CA GLU A 25 -0.56 -19.12 13.52
C GLU A 25 -1.16 -19.46 14.91
N VAL A 26 -1.74 -18.47 15.58
CA VAL A 26 -2.32 -18.66 16.93
C VAL A 26 -3.80 -19.03 16.91
N CYS A 27 -4.40 -19.24 15.76
CA CYS A 27 -5.83 -19.46 15.65
C CYS A 27 -6.25 -20.87 16.12
N PRO A 28 -6.98 -21.02 17.24
CA PRO A 28 -7.36 -22.34 17.75
C PRO A 28 -8.46 -23.01 16.92
N LYS A 29 -9.09 -22.28 16.02
CA LYS A 29 -10.17 -22.73 15.13
C LYS A 29 -9.73 -23.02 13.72
N ASP A 30 -8.44 -22.87 13.43
CA ASP A 30 -7.86 -23.07 12.10
C ASP A 30 -8.61 -22.30 10.99
N VAL A 31 -9.11 -21.11 11.33
CA VAL A 31 -9.65 -20.16 10.35
C VAL A 31 -8.51 -19.26 9.86
N ASP A 32 -8.63 -18.74 8.65
CA ASP A 32 -7.65 -17.80 8.07
C ASP A 32 -8.12 -16.35 8.24
N PRO A 33 -7.83 -15.69 9.39
CA PRO A 33 -8.27 -14.32 9.61
C PRO A 33 -7.55 -13.33 8.65
N MET A 34 -6.29 -13.60 8.31
CA MET A 34 -5.53 -12.75 7.39
C MET A 34 -6.10 -12.81 5.98
N GLY A 35 -6.42 -14.00 5.47
CA GLY A 35 -7.07 -14.14 4.17
C GLY A 35 -8.43 -13.44 4.10
N ARG A 36 -9.19 -13.43 5.21
CA ARG A 36 -10.45 -12.66 5.28
C ARG A 36 -10.23 -11.16 5.19
N ILE A 37 -9.19 -10.64 5.84
CA ILE A 37 -8.81 -9.22 5.75
C ILE A 37 -8.39 -8.88 4.32
N MET A 38 -7.62 -9.75 3.66
CA MET A 38 -7.21 -9.54 2.26
C MET A 38 -8.43 -9.49 1.33
N LEU A 39 -9.35 -10.44 1.47
CA LEU A 39 -10.59 -10.47 0.70
C LEU A 39 -11.41 -9.18 0.89
N MET A 40 -11.50 -8.67 2.12
CA MET A 40 -12.19 -7.40 2.39
C MET A 40 -11.50 -6.21 1.74
N ARG A 41 -10.16 -6.19 1.68
CA ARG A 41 -9.42 -5.15 0.95
C ARG A 41 -9.71 -5.20 -0.55
N ASP A 42 -9.70 -6.39 -1.14
CA ASP A 42 -9.97 -6.57 -2.56
C ASP A 42 -11.40 -6.12 -2.88
N MET A 43 -12.39 -6.54 -2.10
CA MET A 43 -13.77 -6.08 -2.23
C MET A 43 -13.92 -4.57 -2.08
N ALA A 44 -13.19 -3.94 -1.17
CA ALA A 44 -13.20 -2.49 -0.98
C ALA A 44 -12.62 -1.78 -2.21
N MET A 45 -11.49 -2.25 -2.72
CA MET A 45 -10.84 -1.69 -3.92
C MET A 45 -11.75 -1.81 -5.15
N GLU A 46 -12.33 -2.98 -5.39
CA GLU A 46 -13.27 -3.23 -6.50
C GLU A 46 -14.55 -2.37 -6.41
N SER A 47 -15.00 -2.09 -5.18
CA SER A 47 -16.17 -1.24 -4.92
C SER A 47 -15.86 0.26 -4.97
N GLY A 48 -14.62 0.65 -5.25
CA GLY A 48 -14.17 2.05 -5.34
C GLY A 48 -13.91 2.72 -3.99
N PHE A 49 -13.86 1.96 -2.88
CA PHE A 49 -13.50 2.46 -1.56
C PHE A 49 -11.96 2.51 -1.40
N ASN A 50 -11.32 3.36 -2.17
CA ASN A 50 -9.86 3.45 -2.26
C ASN A 50 -9.29 4.81 -1.79
N ASN A 51 -10.05 5.58 -1.01
CA ASN A 51 -9.66 6.94 -0.61
C ASN A 51 -9.04 7.02 0.79
N THR A 52 -8.60 5.92 1.38
CA THR A 52 -7.84 5.92 2.63
C THR A 52 -6.34 5.96 2.37
N SER A 53 -5.56 6.37 3.37
CA SER A 53 -4.09 6.34 3.29
C SER A 53 -3.57 4.93 3.04
N GLY A 54 -4.15 3.91 3.68
CA GLY A 54 -3.78 2.51 3.51
C GLY A 54 -4.08 1.96 2.12
N SER A 55 -5.25 2.30 1.54
CA SER A 55 -5.58 1.88 0.18
C SER A 55 -4.66 2.53 -0.85
N ARG A 56 -4.43 3.85 -0.75
CA ARG A 56 -3.48 4.57 -1.62
C ARG A 56 -2.06 4.02 -1.50
N HIS A 57 -1.63 3.70 -0.27
CA HIS A 57 -0.33 3.08 -0.03
C HIS A 57 -0.19 1.74 -0.77
N THR A 58 -1.17 0.85 -0.61
CA THR A 58 -1.17 -0.48 -1.24
C THR A 58 -1.17 -0.36 -2.77
N GLU A 59 -1.99 0.51 -3.32
CA GLU A 59 -2.07 0.73 -4.76
C GLU A 59 -0.79 1.34 -5.34
N SER A 60 -0.24 2.37 -4.68
CA SER A 60 1.01 3.00 -5.11
C SER A 60 2.20 2.05 -5.02
N PHE A 61 2.23 1.20 -3.98
CA PHE A 61 3.23 0.15 -3.85
C PHE A 61 3.20 -0.80 -5.05
N ALA A 62 2.03 -1.38 -5.34
CA ALA A 62 1.86 -2.31 -6.46
C ALA A 62 2.22 -1.66 -7.80
N LYS A 63 1.71 -0.46 -8.07
CA LYS A 63 2.03 0.31 -9.29
C LYS A 63 3.52 0.62 -9.44
N SER A 64 4.19 0.96 -8.33
CA SER A 64 5.63 1.25 -8.35
C SER A 64 6.46 0.03 -8.69
N VAL A 65 6.15 -1.12 -8.07
CA VAL A 65 6.84 -2.39 -8.33
C VAL A 65 6.56 -2.88 -9.76
N LYS A 66 5.32 -2.83 -10.21
CA LYS A 66 4.93 -3.21 -11.59
C LYS A 66 5.70 -2.39 -12.64
N LYS A 67 5.85 -1.08 -12.41
CA LYS A 67 6.49 -0.18 -13.38
C LYS A 67 8.02 -0.24 -13.38
N ASN A 68 8.62 -0.31 -12.20
CA ASN A 68 10.07 -0.13 -12.03
C ASN A 68 10.78 -1.45 -11.65
N GLY A 69 10.05 -2.53 -11.39
CA GLY A 69 10.56 -3.76 -10.81
C GLY A 69 11.04 -3.57 -9.35
N ARG A 70 10.87 -2.36 -8.79
CA ARG A 70 11.32 -1.97 -7.45
C ARG A 70 10.46 -0.84 -6.92
N LEU A 71 10.39 -0.75 -5.61
CA LEU A 71 9.68 0.32 -4.92
C LEU A 71 10.38 1.67 -5.11
N ASN A 72 9.59 2.70 -5.38
CA ASN A 72 10.01 4.10 -5.28
C ASN A 72 9.47 4.67 -3.97
N GLU A 73 10.33 4.77 -2.98
CA GLU A 73 9.97 5.15 -1.60
C GLU A 73 9.41 6.58 -1.52
N THR A 74 10.02 7.51 -2.24
CA THR A 74 9.57 8.92 -2.26
C THR A 74 8.16 9.04 -2.85
N LYS A 75 7.94 8.37 -4.00
CA LYS A 75 6.63 8.36 -4.63
C LYS A 75 5.58 7.70 -3.73
N LEU A 76 5.93 6.57 -3.10
CA LEU A 76 5.05 5.87 -2.18
C LEU A 76 4.63 6.76 -1.01
N ALA A 77 5.58 7.49 -0.41
CA ALA A 77 5.29 8.39 0.70
C ALA A 77 4.30 9.50 0.29
N VAL A 78 4.53 10.14 -0.83
CA VAL A 78 3.65 11.22 -1.35
C VAL A 78 2.26 10.69 -1.71
N ASP A 79 2.19 9.58 -2.45
CA ASP A 79 0.92 8.98 -2.86
C ASP A 79 0.09 8.52 -1.66
N SER A 80 0.73 7.96 -0.63
CA SER A 80 0.06 7.47 0.59
C SER A 80 -0.56 8.61 1.40
N MET A 81 0.14 9.74 1.51
CA MET A 81 -0.39 10.94 2.19
C MET A 81 -1.53 11.58 1.41
N GLY A 82 -1.57 11.40 0.10
CA GLY A 82 -2.48 12.07 -0.82
C GLY A 82 -1.93 13.42 -1.27
N MET A 83 -1.88 13.62 -2.59
CA MET A 83 -1.23 14.74 -3.26
C MET A 83 -1.76 16.14 -2.84
N PHE A 84 -3.00 16.20 -2.34
CA PHE A 84 -3.65 17.44 -1.92
C PHE A 84 -3.84 17.55 -0.40
N ASN A 85 -3.28 16.61 0.38
CA ASN A 85 -3.38 16.65 1.84
C ASN A 85 -2.25 17.50 2.42
N VAL A 86 -2.40 18.81 2.30
CA VAL A 86 -1.41 19.82 2.77
C VAL A 86 -1.09 19.65 4.26
N PRO A 87 -2.05 19.42 5.18
CA PRO A 87 -1.74 19.18 6.58
C PRO A 87 -0.81 18.00 6.81
N ALA A 88 -1.07 16.85 6.17
CA ALA A 88 -0.22 15.66 6.29
C ALA A 88 1.19 15.87 5.69
N MET A 89 1.29 16.65 4.62
CA MET A 89 2.57 17.02 4.03
C MET A 89 3.39 17.93 4.97
N LEU A 90 2.75 18.89 5.61
CA LEU A 90 3.39 19.79 6.58
C LEU A 90 3.86 19.03 7.82
N ASP A 91 3.05 18.11 8.33
CA ASP A 91 3.40 17.26 9.47
C ASP A 91 4.60 16.36 9.18
N SER A 92 4.74 15.90 7.95
CA SER A 92 5.86 15.06 7.49
C SER A 92 7.12 15.86 7.09
N ALA A 93 7.00 17.17 6.88
CA ALA A 93 8.09 18.02 6.42
C ALA A 93 9.34 17.99 7.32
N PRO A 94 9.25 17.99 8.65
CA PRO A 94 10.43 17.90 9.53
C PRO A 94 11.24 16.63 9.32
N VAL A 95 10.56 15.51 9.06
CA VAL A 95 11.22 14.22 8.78
C VAL A 95 11.95 14.27 7.44
N GLY A 96 11.30 14.82 6.41
CA GLY A 96 11.90 15.02 5.08
C GLY A 96 13.14 15.90 5.14
N ILE A 97 13.05 17.05 5.83
CA ILE A 97 14.19 17.98 5.98
C ILE A 97 15.35 17.30 6.71
N ARG A 98 15.06 16.56 7.79
CA ARG A 98 16.09 15.82 8.53
C ARG A 98 16.76 14.74 7.69
N ALA A 99 16.01 14.05 6.84
CA ALA A 99 16.54 13.06 5.91
C ALA A 99 17.45 13.73 4.85
N MET A 100 17.06 14.90 4.32
CA MET A 100 17.87 15.68 3.41
C MET A 100 19.18 16.14 4.05
N MET A 101 19.13 16.69 5.25
CA MET A 101 20.33 17.15 5.99
C MET A 101 21.31 16.03 6.28
N LYS A 102 20.81 14.79 6.47
CA LYS A 102 21.63 13.60 6.68
C LYS A 102 22.06 12.90 5.38
N GLY A 103 21.75 13.46 4.22
CA GLY A 103 22.09 12.84 2.92
C GLY A 103 21.37 11.51 2.65
N LYS A 104 20.29 11.22 3.37
CA LYS A 104 19.54 9.96 3.27
C LYS A 104 18.25 10.10 2.45
N PHE A 105 18.06 11.23 1.81
CA PHE A 105 16.88 11.44 0.97
C PHE A 105 17.03 10.71 -0.37
N PRO A 106 16.10 9.85 -0.76
CA PRO A 106 16.19 9.06 -1.98
C PRO A 106 15.80 9.90 -3.21
N TRP A 107 16.75 10.70 -3.71
CA TRP A 107 16.54 11.59 -4.88
C TRP A 107 16.27 10.85 -6.18
N LYS A 108 16.80 9.64 -6.32
CA LYS A 108 16.69 8.86 -7.56
C LYS A 108 15.87 7.60 -7.29
N ALA A 109 14.82 7.40 -8.08
CA ALA A 109 14.13 6.12 -8.14
C ALA A 109 15.06 5.08 -8.76
N HIS A 110 15.42 4.06 -8.00
CA HIS A 110 16.18 2.94 -8.52
C HIS A 110 15.23 2.00 -9.28
N LYS A 111 15.60 1.68 -10.51
CA LYS A 111 14.93 0.62 -11.29
C LYS A 111 15.63 -0.72 -11.03
N SER A 112 14.88 -1.81 -11.13
CA SER A 112 15.45 -3.15 -11.18
C SER A 112 16.32 -3.31 -12.44
N SER A 113 17.25 -4.25 -12.42
CA SER A 113 18.00 -4.62 -13.63
C SER A 113 17.11 -5.22 -14.72
N GLU A 114 16.00 -5.85 -14.33
CA GLU A 114 15.09 -6.55 -15.23
C GLU A 114 13.61 -6.19 -14.96
N PRO A 115 13.20 -4.91 -15.15
CA PRO A 115 11.85 -4.48 -14.85
C PRO A 115 10.79 -5.17 -15.72
N ASP A 116 11.16 -5.54 -16.95
CA ASP A 116 10.24 -6.20 -17.89
C ASP A 116 9.86 -7.63 -17.46
N LYS A 117 10.75 -8.34 -16.76
CA LYS A 117 10.41 -9.64 -16.17
C LYS A 117 9.36 -9.49 -15.07
N VAL A 118 9.52 -8.49 -14.21
CA VAL A 118 8.53 -8.19 -13.16
C VAL A 118 7.19 -7.81 -13.77
N LYS A 119 7.20 -6.96 -14.80
CA LYS A 119 5.98 -6.57 -15.51
C LYS A 119 5.23 -7.77 -16.09
N ARG A 120 5.94 -8.70 -16.72
CA ARG A 120 5.34 -9.96 -17.27
C ARG A 120 4.69 -10.83 -16.18
N VAL A 121 5.26 -10.87 -14.96
CA VAL A 121 4.64 -11.58 -13.83
C VAL A 121 3.29 -10.96 -13.48
N PHE A 122 3.22 -9.63 -13.39
CA PHE A 122 1.96 -8.93 -13.15
C PHE A 122 0.93 -9.18 -14.26
N GLU A 123 1.34 -9.07 -15.52
CA GLU A 123 0.47 -9.32 -16.68
C GLU A 123 -0.11 -10.74 -16.69
N LYS A 124 0.67 -11.73 -16.26
CA LYS A 124 0.22 -13.11 -16.17
C LYS A 124 -0.81 -13.32 -15.05
N VAL A 125 -0.60 -12.70 -13.89
CA VAL A 125 -1.53 -12.81 -12.74
C VAL A 125 -2.82 -12.02 -12.98
N GLU A 126 -2.74 -10.86 -13.63
CA GLU A 126 -3.92 -10.03 -13.94
C GLU A 126 -4.74 -10.58 -15.12
N GLY A 127 -4.17 -11.48 -15.94
CA GLY A 127 -4.82 -12.09 -17.10
C GLY A 127 -5.49 -13.44 -16.82
N GLU A 128 -5.38 -13.97 -15.61
CA GLU A 128 -6.09 -15.16 -15.12
C GLU A 128 -7.40 -14.74 -14.42
#